data_05d203e722986c4c748203a432e70a56
#
_entry.id   05d203e722986c4c748203a432e70a56
#
_cell.length_a   1.000
_cell.length_b   1.000
_cell.length_c   1.000
_cell.angle_alpha   90.00
_cell.angle_beta   90.00
_cell.angle_gamma   90.00
#
_symmetry.space_group_name_H-M   'P 1'
#
loop_
_entity.id
_entity.type
_entity.pdbx_description
1 polymer ?
#
loop_
_entity_poly.entity_id
_entity_poly.type
_entity_poly.pdbx_seq_one_letter_code
_entity_poly.pdbx_strand_id
1 'polypeptide(L)' 'MKKYICNICGYENDLEVGDPDNGIAPGTAFEDIPEDWVCPLCGVGKEDFSPANE' A
#
# COMPACT_ATOMS: atom_id res chain seq x y z
N MET A 1 -5.01 9.08 10.00
CA MET A 1 -4.10 8.53 9.13
C MET A 1 -4.48 7.19 8.69
N LYS A 2 -4.20 6.83 7.48
CA LYS A 2 -4.56 5.54 6.96
C LYS A 2 -3.36 4.74 6.62
N LYS A 3 -3.37 3.50 6.99
CA LYS A 3 -2.36 2.53 6.61
C LYS A 3 -3.05 1.30 6.10
N TYR A 4 -2.43 0.65 5.16
CA TYR A 4 -2.90 -0.63 4.65
C TYR A 4 -1.83 -1.66 4.90
N ILE A 5 -2.26 -2.84 5.32
CA ILE A 5 -1.34 -3.91 5.70
C ILE A 5 -1.49 -5.04 4.72
N CYS A 6 -0.38 -5.53 4.21
CA CYS A 6 -0.38 -6.69 3.36
C CYS A 6 -0.78 -7.91 4.19
N ASN A 7 -1.79 -8.62 3.77
CA ASN A 7 -2.29 -9.77 4.52
C ASN A 7 -1.36 -10.98 4.41
N ILE A 8 -0.37 -10.92 3.53
CA ILE A 8 0.51 -12.04 3.29
C ILE A 8 1.81 -11.89 4.06
N CYS A 9 2.47 -10.75 3.95
CA CYS A 9 3.78 -10.58 4.57
C CYS A 9 3.78 -9.54 5.69
N GLY A 10 2.70 -8.81 5.87
CA GLY A 10 2.64 -7.82 6.96
C GLY A 10 3.23 -6.47 6.63
N TYR A 11 3.54 -6.21 5.38
CA TYR A 11 4.09 -4.92 4.99
C TYR A 11 3.06 -3.81 5.29
N GLU A 12 3.53 -2.72 5.86
CA GLU A 12 2.67 -1.59 6.18
C GLU A 12 2.86 -0.51 5.12
N ASN A 13 1.79 -0.19 4.43
CA ASN A 13 1.81 0.87 3.45
C ASN A 13 1.16 2.10 4.07
N ASP A 14 2.00 3.03 4.52
CA ASP A 14 1.51 4.27 5.13
C ASP A 14 1.26 5.25 4.01
N LEU A 15 0.01 5.63 3.83
CA LEU A 15 -0.36 6.46 2.69
C LEU A 15 0.25 7.84 2.76
N GLU A 16 0.58 8.33 3.95
CA GLU A 16 1.22 9.63 4.06
C GLU A 16 2.66 9.59 3.60
N VAL A 17 3.28 8.44 3.68
CA VAL A 17 4.67 8.28 3.23
C VAL A 17 4.71 7.89 1.76
N GLY A 18 3.74 7.10 1.33
CA GLY A 18 3.69 6.62 -0.03
C GLY A 18 4.74 5.56 -0.30
N ASP A 19 5.00 5.36 -1.55
CA ASP A 19 6.00 4.39 -1.98
C ASP A 19 6.70 4.98 -3.21
N PRO A 20 7.49 6.03 -3.02
CA PRO A 20 8.07 6.74 -4.18
C PRO A 20 8.97 5.87 -5.02
N ASP A 21 9.59 4.85 -4.42
CA ASP A 21 10.44 3.96 -5.19
C ASP A 21 9.65 3.17 -6.21
N ASN A 22 8.35 3.04 -6.02
CA ASN A 22 7.48 2.34 -6.94
C ASN A 22 6.44 3.28 -7.55
N GLY A 23 6.71 4.58 -7.50
CA GLY A 23 5.88 5.53 -8.21
C GLY A 23 4.66 6.03 -7.46
N ILE A 24 4.58 5.80 -6.15
CA ILE A 24 3.43 6.24 -5.37
C ILE A 24 3.84 7.46 -4.55
N ALA A 25 3.32 8.60 -4.88
CA ALA A 25 3.67 9.83 -4.18
C ALA A 25 3.08 9.83 -2.77
N PRO A 26 3.75 10.49 -1.83
CA PRO A 26 3.18 10.63 -0.49
C PRO A 26 1.83 11.32 -0.55
N GLY A 27 0.90 10.83 0.25
CA GLY A 27 -0.44 11.41 0.29
C GLY A 27 -1.41 10.83 -0.73
N THR A 28 -1.01 9.83 -1.49
CA THR A 28 -1.90 9.21 -2.46
C THR A 28 -2.87 8.29 -1.73
N ALA A 29 -4.16 8.44 -1.97
CA ALA A 29 -5.15 7.55 -1.38
C ALA A 29 -4.97 6.14 -1.93
N PHE A 30 -5.32 5.13 -1.14
CA PHE A 30 -5.12 3.76 -1.58
C PHE A 30 -5.88 3.46 -2.86
N GLU A 31 -7.08 3.99 -2.99
CA GLU A 31 -7.87 3.75 -4.19
C GLU A 31 -7.28 4.44 -5.42
N ASP A 32 -6.41 5.43 -5.23
CA ASP A 32 -5.74 6.10 -6.34
C ASP A 32 -4.43 5.43 -6.72
N ILE A 33 -3.99 4.45 -5.97
CA ILE A 33 -2.81 3.69 -6.33
C ILE A 33 -3.15 2.82 -7.53
N PRO A 34 -2.31 2.77 -8.57
CA PRO A 34 -2.60 1.97 -9.75
C PRO A 34 -2.84 0.52 -9.39
N GLU A 35 -3.71 -0.12 -10.12
CA GLU A 35 -4.06 -1.50 -9.82
C GLU A 35 -2.93 -2.48 -10.09
N ASP A 36 -1.96 -2.09 -10.88
CA ASP A 36 -0.82 -2.95 -11.11
C ASP A 36 0.28 -2.77 -10.08
N TRP A 37 0.09 -1.89 -9.09
CA TRP A 37 1.02 -1.79 -7.99
C TRP A 37 0.93 -3.04 -7.12
N VAL A 38 2.07 -3.52 -6.67
CA VAL A 38 2.11 -4.73 -5.87
C VAL A 38 2.95 -4.46 -4.62
N CYS A 39 2.78 -5.34 -3.65
CA CYS A 39 3.55 -5.24 -2.41
C CYS A 39 5.03 -5.32 -2.73
N PRO A 40 5.83 -4.35 -2.27
CA PRO A 40 7.27 -4.38 -2.58
C PRO A 40 8.02 -5.48 -1.87
N LEU A 41 7.42 -6.14 -0.91
CA LEU A 41 8.10 -7.21 -0.19
C LEU A 41 7.74 -8.59 -0.72
N CYS A 42 6.46 -8.84 -0.97
CA CYS A 42 6.07 -10.19 -1.37
C CYS A 42 5.39 -10.24 -2.74
N GLY A 43 5.05 -9.10 -3.33
CA GLY A 43 4.57 -9.09 -4.70
C GLY A 43 3.10 -9.33 -4.91
N VAL A 44 2.29 -9.39 -3.85
CA VAL A 44 0.86 -9.58 -4.05
C VAL A 44 0.21 -8.25 -4.43
N GLY A 45 -0.95 -8.31 -5.04
CA GLY A 45 -1.65 -7.12 -5.48
C GLY A 45 -2.41 -6.43 -4.37
N LYS A 46 -3.09 -5.35 -4.74
CA LYS A 46 -3.81 -4.54 -3.76
C LYS A 46 -4.92 -5.31 -3.07
N GLU A 47 -5.46 -6.32 -3.72
CA GLU A 47 -6.56 -7.07 -3.12
C GLU A 47 -6.14 -7.82 -1.87
N ASP A 48 -4.84 -8.01 -1.66
CA ASP A 48 -4.35 -8.66 -0.45
C ASP A 48 -3.96 -7.68 0.63
N PHE A 49 -4.43 -6.45 0.54
CA PHE A 49 -4.18 -5.43 1.55
C PHE A 49 -5.48 -5.12 2.27
N SER A 50 -5.38 -4.84 3.57
CA SER A 50 -6.52 -4.44 4.37
C SER A 50 -6.21 -3.16 5.12
N PRO A 51 -7.20 -2.30 5.34
CA PRO A 51 -6.96 -1.10 6.14
C PRO A 51 -6.61 -1.47 7.56
N ALA A 52 -5.55 -0.83 8.05
CA ALA A 52 -5.16 -1.02 9.42
C ALA A 52 -5.77 0.04 10.21
N ASN A 53 -6.59 0.55 10.28
CA ASN A 53 -7.18 1.49 10.93
C ASN A 53 -7.15 1.82 12.15
N GLU A 54 -6.95 2.31 12.53
CA GLU A 54 -7.10 2.64 13.34
C GLU A 54 -7.19 3.34 13.65
#